data_089ca05f6ca0fee8552356ecfc3b9567
#
_entry.id   089ca05f6ca0fee8552356ecfc3b9567
#
_cell.length_a   1.000
_cell.length_b   1.000
_cell.length_c   1.000
_cell.angle_alpha   90.00
_cell.angle_beta   90.00
_cell.angle_gamma   90.00
#
_symmetry.space_group_name_H-M   'P 1'
#
loop_
_entity.id
_entity.type
_entity.pdbx_description
1 polymer ?
#
loop_
_entity_poly.entity_id
_entity_poly.type
_entity_poly.pdbx_seq_one_letter_code
_entity_poly.pdbx_strand_id
1 'polypeptide(L)'
;LYPPRQMLLIYGEYPPDDLIVKINTRKDKYDICGTVSCMIPRDKLYKKIDNYKAVVLCDLPAEDRNDIQKYCFESSIRTYVTPKITDIMFRGADDIHLFDTPLYLLRNQGLSIDQRFFKRTMDIIISLIGIIIASPFMLVIAIAIKAYDRGPILYTQERLTRDGRPFKIYKFRSMTTRSEDKGARLCAKDDARVTPVGNIIRNIHFDELPQLFNILTGDMSVVGPRPERQVIAEKYMEQIPEFAFRTKVKAGLTGYAQVWGKYNTTPYDKLKMDITYIENYSFFLDLKLLLMTVKIFFQKEVSEGVDDNQVNA
;
A
#
# COMPACT_ATOMS: atom_id res chain seq x y z
N LEU A 1 3.68 32.30 2.45
CA LEU A 1 3.79 30.97 3.09
C LEU A 1 3.06 31.03 4.42
N TYR A 2 2.04 30.19 4.60
CA TYR A 2 1.34 30.11 5.90
C TYR A 2 2.25 29.38 6.90
N PRO A 3 2.31 29.82 8.17
CA PRO A 3 3.09 29.13 9.19
C PRO A 3 2.56 27.69 9.38
N PRO A 4 3.43 26.74 9.78
CA PRO A 4 3.02 25.38 10.07
C PRO A 4 1.93 25.37 11.15
N ARG A 5 0.99 24.42 11.01
CA ARG A 5 -0.12 24.31 11.97
C ARG A 5 0.36 23.63 13.23
N GLN A 6 0.26 24.34 14.33
CA GLN A 6 0.51 23.79 15.66
C GLN A 6 -0.62 22.82 16.04
N MET A 7 -0.25 21.57 16.35
CA MET A 7 -1.20 20.50 16.62
C MET A 7 -0.91 19.81 17.94
N LEU A 8 -1.97 19.39 18.63
CA LEU A 8 -1.91 18.47 19.74
C LEU A 8 -2.17 17.04 19.22
N LEU A 9 -1.29 16.09 19.50
CA LEU A 9 -1.50 14.68 19.20
C LEU A 9 -2.09 14.00 20.42
N ILE A 10 -3.26 13.38 20.23
CA ILE A 10 -3.99 12.62 21.26
C ILE A 10 -3.90 11.14 20.87
N TYR A 11 -3.38 10.32 21.79
CA TYR A 11 -3.18 8.90 21.55
C TYR A 11 -3.90 8.04 22.60
N GLY A 12 -4.10 6.76 22.29
CA GLY A 12 -4.71 5.78 23.18
C GLY A 12 -3.76 5.33 24.29
N GLU A 13 -3.36 4.07 24.24
CA GLU A 13 -2.53 3.44 25.27
C GLU A 13 -1.05 3.79 25.10
N TYR A 14 -0.55 3.77 23.86
CA TYR A 14 0.88 3.98 23.56
C TYR A 14 1.12 5.19 22.68
N PRO A 15 2.22 5.97 22.92
CA PRO A 15 2.60 7.09 22.08
C PRO A 15 2.92 6.61 20.64
N PRO A 16 2.39 7.24 19.60
CA PRO A 16 2.64 6.86 18.22
C PRO A 16 3.92 7.54 17.68
N ASP A 17 5.07 7.14 18.18
CA ASP A 17 6.37 7.74 17.84
C ASP A 17 6.62 7.72 16.32
N ASP A 18 6.29 6.62 15.64
CA ASP A 18 6.40 6.51 14.17
C ASP A 18 5.55 7.55 13.44
N LEU A 19 4.35 7.84 13.92
CA LEU A 19 3.48 8.85 13.33
C LEU A 19 4.06 10.25 13.54
N ILE A 20 4.60 10.52 14.73
CA ILE A 20 5.24 11.80 15.06
C ILE A 20 6.43 12.02 14.11
N VAL A 21 7.28 11.02 13.94
CA VAL A 21 8.41 11.09 12.99
C VAL A 21 7.91 11.34 11.57
N LYS A 22 6.88 10.61 11.10
CA LYS A 22 6.29 10.79 9.77
C LYS A 22 5.72 12.20 9.57
N ILE A 23 5.00 12.74 10.54
CA ILE A 23 4.43 14.11 10.48
C ILE A 23 5.55 15.14 10.48
N ASN A 24 6.57 14.96 11.29
CA ASN A 24 7.70 15.87 11.41
C ASN A 24 8.58 15.95 10.15
N THR A 25 8.46 15.00 9.20
CA THR A 25 9.09 15.15 7.86
C THR A 25 8.44 16.28 7.05
N ARG A 26 7.26 16.74 7.43
CA ARG A 26 6.49 17.81 6.75
C ARG A 26 6.29 19.03 7.66
N LYS A 27 7.37 19.45 8.34
CA LYS A 27 7.38 20.67 9.18
C LYS A 27 7.00 21.95 8.44
N ASP A 28 7.03 21.91 7.11
CA ASP A 28 6.50 22.98 6.26
C ASP A 28 4.98 23.21 6.42
N LYS A 29 4.24 22.18 6.85
CA LYS A 29 2.77 22.19 6.94
C LYS A 29 2.23 21.88 8.34
N TYR A 30 2.91 21.01 9.08
CA TYR A 30 2.43 20.42 10.32
C TYR A 30 3.52 20.50 11.40
N ASP A 31 3.12 20.89 12.61
CA ASP A 31 4.00 20.94 13.77
C ASP A 31 3.28 20.35 14.99
N ILE A 32 3.76 19.20 15.48
CA ILE A 32 3.22 18.58 16.70
C ILE A 32 3.91 19.24 17.88
N CYS A 33 3.21 20.16 18.52
CA CYS A 33 3.70 20.95 19.67
C CYS A 33 3.44 20.26 21.02
N GLY A 34 2.63 19.21 21.06
CA GLY A 34 2.35 18.47 22.28
C GLY A 34 1.71 17.12 22.01
N THR A 35 1.87 16.23 22.97
CA THR A 35 1.26 14.90 22.98
C THR A 35 0.51 14.67 24.29
N VAL A 36 -0.59 13.92 24.23
CA VAL A 36 -1.38 13.60 25.42
C VAL A 36 -2.13 12.28 25.23
N SER A 37 -2.18 11.45 26.28
CA SER A 37 -3.04 10.27 26.28
C SER A 37 -4.51 10.65 26.49
N CYS A 38 -5.42 9.96 25.82
CA CYS A 38 -6.87 10.12 26.04
C CYS A 38 -7.32 9.62 27.42
N MET A 39 -6.46 8.89 28.14
CA MET A 39 -6.76 8.32 29.47
C MET A 39 -6.80 9.37 30.60
N ILE A 40 -6.41 10.61 30.34
CA ILE A 40 -6.51 11.68 31.34
C ILE A 40 -7.98 12.13 31.52
N PRO A 41 -8.33 12.73 32.70
CA PRO A 41 -9.69 13.27 32.91
C PRO A 41 -10.13 14.22 31.80
N ARG A 42 -11.38 14.08 31.34
CA ARG A 42 -11.95 14.82 30.20
C ARG A 42 -11.79 16.34 30.32
N ASP A 43 -12.06 16.91 31.52
CA ASP A 43 -11.93 18.33 31.73
C ASP A 43 -10.51 18.85 31.48
N LYS A 44 -9.49 18.03 31.84
CA LYS A 44 -8.10 18.39 31.61
C LYS A 44 -7.73 18.20 30.12
N LEU A 45 -8.30 17.20 29.45
CA LEU A 45 -8.07 16.95 28.04
C LEU A 45 -8.65 18.09 27.21
N TYR A 46 -9.89 18.48 27.43
CA TYR A 46 -10.55 19.55 26.69
C TYR A 46 -9.85 20.90 26.88
N LYS A 47 -9.45 21.25 28.11
CA LYS A 47 -8.63 22.44 28.37
C LYS A 47 -7.29 22.45 27.61
N LYS A 48 -6.70 21.27 27.41
CA LYS A 48 -5.49 21.15 26.56
C LYS A 48 -5.81 21.35 25.07
N ILE A 49 -6.90 20.74 24.60
CA ILE A 49 -7.37 20.86 23.21
C ILE A 49 -7.61 22.32 22.84
N ASP A 50 -8.22 23.12 23.73
CA ASP A 50 -8.54 24.51 23.49
C ASP A 50 -7.33 25.41 23.22
N ASN A 51 -6.14 24.97 23.62
CA ASN A 51 -4.90 25.72 23.37
C ASN A 51 -4.37 25.51 21.93
N TYR A 52 -5.01 24.62 21.13
CA TYR A 52 -4.54 24.27 19.80
C TYR A 52 -5.63 24.52 18.74
N LYS A 53 -5.20 24.93 17.55
CA LYS A 53 -6.08 25.11 16.38
C LYS A 53 -6.37 23.82 15.62
N ALA A 54 -5.63 22.76 15.92
CA ALA A 54 -5.81 21.47 15.32
C ALA A 54 -5.36 20.35 16.27
N VAL A 55 -6.01 19.19 16.13
CA VAL A 55 -5.66 17.97 16.87
C VAL A 55 -5.47 16.80 15.93
N VAL A 56 -4.64 15.84 16.33
CA VAL A 56 -4.48 14.55 15.66
C VAL A 56 -4.92 13.45 16.61
N LEU A 57 -5.95 12.70 16.24
CA LEU A 57 -6.44 11.55 17.00
C LEU A 57 -5.80 10.28 16.47
N CYS A 58 -5.02 9.59 17.29
CA CYS A 58 -4.29 8.41 16.90
C CYS A 58 -4.65 7.21 17.77
N ASP A 59 -5.21 6.19 17.14
CA ASP A 59 -5.53 4.88 17.75
C ASP A 59 -6.31 4.97 19.07
N LEU A 60 -7.36 5.77 19.09
CA LEU A 60 -8.23 5.91 20.23
C LEU A 60 -9.29 4.81 20.29
N PRO A 61 -9.75 4.39 21.49
CA PRO A 61 -11.00 3.67 21.65
C PRO A 61 -12.15 4.40 20.97
N ALA A 62 -13.14 3.67 20.44
CA ALA A 62 -14.20 4.26 19.63
C ALA A 62 -15.04 5.31 20.39
N GLU A 63 -15.35 5.04 21.65
CA GLU A 63 -16.09 5.94 22.52
C GLU A 63 -15.33 7.26 22.75
N ASP A 64 -14.08 7.16 23.19
CA ASP A 64 -13.21 8.31 23.41
C ASP A 64 -13.05 9.16 22.15
N ARG A 65 -12.82 8.48 21.01
CA ARG A 65 -12.70 9.15 19.71
C ARG A 65 -13.95 9.94 19.35
N ASN A 66 -15.13 9.33 19.52
CA ASN A 66 -16.41 9.96 19.19
C ASN A 66 -16.65 11.20 20.06
N ASP A 67 -16.38 11.12 21.36
CA ASP A 67 -16.58 12.25 22.27
C ASP A 67 -15.61 13.40 21.96
N ILE A 68 -14.35 13.10 21.72
CA ILE A 68 -13.37 14.12 21.36
C ILE A 68 -13.71 14.75 20.01
N GLN A 69 -14.18 13.97 19.04
CA GLN A 69 -14.59 14.48 17.73
C GLN A 69 -15.79 15.44 17.85
N LYS A 70 -16.80 15.09 18.66
CA LYS A 70 -17.95 15.97 18.93
C LYS A 70 -17.50 17.28 19.55
N TYR A 71 -16.65 17.21 20.58
CA TYR A 71 -16.10 18.39 21.23
C TYR A 71 -15.32 19.28 20.25
N CYS A 72 -14.45 18.71 19.44
CA CYS A 72 -13.70 19.45 18.43
C CYS A 72 -14.60 20.06 17.36
N PHE A 73 -15.68 19.37 16.97
CA PHE A 73 -16.66 19.89 16.02
C PHE A 73 -17.40 21.10 16.59
N GLU A 74 -17.89 21.02 17.83
CA GLU A 74 -18.55 22.11 18.54
C GLU A 74 -17.62 23.31 18.71
N SER A 75 -16.37 23.08 19.08
CA SER A 75 -15.35 24.12 19.29
C SER A 75 -14.69 24.61 18.00
N SER A 76 -15.12 24.12 16.81
CA SER A 76 -14.52 24.45 15.50
C SER A 76 -13.02 24.19 15.41
N ILE A 77 -12.52 23.18 16.13
CA ILE A 77 -11.12 22.75 16.12
C ILE A 77 -10.90 21.72 15.00
N ARG A 78 -9.92 21.97 14.15
CA ARG A 78 -9.60 21.07 13.04
C ARG A 78 -9.08 19.73 13.54
N THR A 79 -9.73 18.65 13.15
CA THR A 79 -9.41 17.31 13.61
C THR A 79 -8.86 16.44 12.49
N TYR A 80 -7.69 15.85 12.70
CA TYR A 80 -7.11 14.79 11.88
C TYR A 80 -7.27 13.47 12.62
N VAL A 81 -7.68 12.43 11.92
CA VAL A 81 -7.90 11.10 12.52
C VAL A 81 -7.12 10.07 11.75
N THR A 82 -6.37 9.21 12.45
CA THR A 82 -5.81 8.00 11.83
C THR A 82 -6.95 6.99 11.66
N PRO A 83 -7.34 6.64 10.42
CA PRO A 83 -8.50 5.79 10.22
C PRO A 83 -8.21 4.35 10.67
N LYS A 84 -9.20 3.71 11.27
CA LYS A 84 -9.29 2.26 11.42
C LYS A 84 -9.82 1.65 10.11
N ILE A 85 -9.71 0.34 9.96
CA ILE A 85 -10.18 -0.37 8.73
C ILE A 85 -11.66 -0.09 8.49
N THR A 86 -12.48 -0.13 9.53
CA THR A 86 -13.91 0.19 9.46
C THR A 86 -14.20 1.60 8.96
N ASP A 87 -13.40 2.59 9.38
CA ASP A 87 -13.57 3.98 8.93
C ASP A 87 -13.30 4.11 7.41
N ILE A 88 -12.31 3.34 6.91
CA ILE A 88 -11.99 3.30 5.47
C ILE A 88 -13.16 2.67 4.69
N MET A 89 -13.77 1.60 5.22
CA MET A 89 -14.93 0.95 4.61
C MET A 89 -16.13 1.90 4.56
N PHE A 90 -16.41 2.64 5.65
CA PHE A 90 -17.48 3.65 5.65
C PHE A 90 -17.27 4.77 4.64
N ARG A 91 -16.03 5.13 4.34
CA ARG A 91 -15.74 6.15 3.33
C ARG A 91 -16.15 5.74 1.91
N GLY A 92 -16.21 4.44 1.62
CA GLY A 92 -16.66 3.88 0.35
C GLY A 92 -18.16 3.53 0.31
N ALA A 93 -18.89 3.81 1.39
CA ALA A 93 -20.31 3.51 1.49
C ALA A 93 -21.16 4.44 0.62
N ASP A 94 -22.26 3.92 0.08
CA ASP A 94 -23.28 4.72 -0.58
C ASP A 94 -24.26 5.29 0.44
N ASP A 95 -24.60 6.55 0.30
CA ASP A 95 -25.65 7.20 1.08
C ASP A 95 -27.01 6.76 0.53
N ILE A 96 -27.83 6.12 1.36
CA ILE A 96 -29.20 5.79 1.05
C ILE A 96 -30.14 6.34 2.11
N HIS A 97 -31.37 6.58 1.74
CA HIS A 97 -32.41 7.06 2.64
C HIS A 97 -33.55 6.06 2.68
N LEU A 98 -33.93 5.67 3.88
CA LEU A 98 -35.17 4.95 4.14
C LEU A 98 -36.12 5.92 4.82
N PHE A 99 -37.02 6.54 4.02
CA PHE A 99 -37.87 7.65 4.42
C PHE A 99 -37.02 8.84 4.99
N ASP A 100 -37.12 9.13 6.25
CA ASP A 100 -36.40 10.18 6.99
C ASP A 100 -35.13 9.69 7.69
N THR A 101 -34.78 8.42 7.54
CA THR A 101 -33.62 7.82 8.18
C THR A 101 -32.47 7.67 7.18
N PRO A 102 -31.33 8.36 7.39
CA PRO A 102 -30.15 8.16 6.58
C PRO A 102 -29.50 6.81 6.91
N LEU A 103 -29.05 6.07 5.90
CA LEU A 103 -28.37 4.79 6.03
C LEU A 103 -27.12 4.78 5.17
N TYR A 104 -26.08 4.08 5.62
CA TYR A 104 -24.88 3.78 4.84
C TYR A 104 -24.90 2.36 4.32
N LEU A 105 -24.88 2.19 2.99
CA LEU A 105 -24.79 0.89 2.36
C LEU A 105 -23.31 0.55 2.07
N LEU A 106 -22.77 -0.39 2.81
CA LEU A 106 -21.42 -0.93 2.59
C LEU A 106 -21.48 -2.04 1.54
N ARG A 107 -20.82 -1.83 0.39
CA ARG A 107 -20.72 -2.84 -0.67
C ARG A 107 -19.54 -3.78 -0.37
N ASN A 108 -19.80 -4.87 0.32
CA ASN A 108 -18.77 -5.80 0.79
C ASN A 108 -18.19 -6.75 -0.29
N GLN A 109 -18.48 -6.55 -1.56
CA GLN A 109 -18.16 -7.47 -2.66
C GLN A 109 -16.93 -7.08 -3.51
N GLY A 110 -16.17 -6.05 -3.09
CA GLY A 110 -15.12 -5.47 -3.94
C GLY A 110 -15.72 -4.75 -5.15
N LEU A 111 -15.07 -4.83 -6.31
CA LEU A 111 -15.51 -4.13 -7.53
C LEU A 111 -16.83 -4.69 -8.06
N SER A 112 -17.73 -3.80 -8.49
CA SER A 112 -18.98 -4.13 -9.20
C SER A 112 -18.71 -4.79 -10.57
N ILE A 113 -19.71 -5.37 -11.19
CA ILE A 113 -19.56 -6.09 -12.47
C ILE A 113 -19.09 -5.13 -13.59
N ASP A 114 -19.71 -3.96 -13.68
CA ASP A 114 -19.35 -2.90 -14.60
C ASP A 114 -17.91 -2.40 -14.37
N GLN A 115 -17.53 -2.15 -13.12
CA GLN A 115 -16.17 -1.77 -12.76
C GLN A 115 -15.15 -2.85 -13.17
N ARG A 116 -15.46 -4.14 -12.97
CA ARG A 116 -14.60 -5.26 -13.40
C ARG A 116 -14.45 -5.31 -14.92
N PHE A 117 -15.53 -5.04 -15.65
CA PHE A 117 -15.49 -5.03 -17.11
C PHE A 117 -14.58 -3.91 -17.62
N PHE A 118 -14.80 -2.66 -17.20
CA PHE A 118 -13.97 -1.54 -17.62
C PHE A 118 -12.51 -1.71 -17.20
N LYS A 119 -12.28 -2.18 -15.98
CA LYS A 119 -10.94 -2.48 -15.49
C LYS A 119 -10.24 -3.53 -16.34
N ARG A 120 -10.94 -4.62 -16.68
CA ARG A 120 -10.38 -5.70 -17.50
C ARG A 120 -10.03 -5.21 -18.90
N THR A 121 -10.88 -4.41 -19.51
CA THR A 121 -10.61 -3.80 -20.83
C THR A 121 -9.36 -2.93 -20.77
N MET A 122 -9.24 -2.08 -19.75
CA MET A 122 -8.04 -1.26 -19.53
C MET A 122 -6.79 -2.12 -19.33
N ASP A 123 -6.87 -3.17 -18.51
CA ASP A 123 -5.76 -4.09 -18.25
C ASP A 123 -5.25 -4.75 -19.53
N ILE A 124 -6.16 -5.20 -20.42
CA ILE A 124 -5.80 -5.82 -21.70
C ILE A 124 -5.12 -4.81 -22.62
N ILE A 125 -5.68 -3.61 -22.76
CA ILE A 125 -5.13 -2.57 -23.63
C ILE A 125 -3.74 -2.18 -23.16
N ILE A 126 -3.58 -1.86 -21.88
CA ILE A 126 -2.31 -1.40 -21.32
C ILE A 126 -1.26 -2.51 -21.38
N SER A 127 -1.62 -3.76 -21.03
CA SER A 127 -0.66 -4.87 -21.08
C SER A 127 -0.24 -5.19 -22.51
N LEU A 128 -1.14 -5.14 -23.49
CA LEU A 128 -0.80 -5.39 -24.89
C LEU A 128 0.16 -4.31 -25.43
N ILE A 129 -0.17 -3.04 -25.21
CA ILE A 129 0.70 -1.92 -25.59
C ILE A 129 2.05 -2.02 -24.86
N GLY A 130 2.02 -2.32 -23.56
CA GLY A 130 3.21 -2.50 -22.75
C GLY A 130 4.11 -3.64 -23.26
N ILE A 131 3.54 -4.78 -23.64
CA ILE A 131 4.29 -5.91 -24.21
C ILE A 131 4.95 -5.50 -25.54
N ILE A 132 4.22 -4.82 -26.43
CA ILE A 132 4.77 -4.38 -27.72
C ILE A 132 5.95 -3.43 -27.51
N ILE A 133 5.81 -2.43 -26.65
CA ILE A 133 6.87 -1.45 -26.36
C ILE A 133 8.04 -2.10 -25.62
N ALA A 134 7.78 -2.98 -24.67
CA ALA A 134 8.81 -3.62 -23.85
C ALA A 134 9.50 -4.80 -24.55
N SER A 135 8.93 -5.36 -25.63
CA SER A 135 9.46 -6.57 -26.29
C SER A 135 10.92 -6.48 -26.71
N PRO A 136 11.45 -5.40 -27.32
CA PRO A 136 12.88 -5.32 -27.66
C PRO A 136 13.75 -5.32 -26.40
N PHE A 137 13.35 -4.65 -25.33
CA PHE A 137 14.08 -4.65 -24.06
C PHE A 137 14.03 -6.03 -23.40
N MET A 138 12.86 -6.68 -23.40
CA MET A 138 12.71 -8.04 -22.88
C MET A 138 13.60 -9.02 -23.61
N LEU A 139 13.75 -8.91 -24.94
CA LEU A 139 14.63 -9.76 -25.74
C LEU A 139 16.10 -9.55 -25.35
N VAL A 140 16.56 -8.31 -25.23
CA VAL A 140 17.93 -7.99 -24.82
C VAL A 140 18.23 -8.53 -23.43
N ILE A 141 17.31 -8.35 -22.48
CA ILE A 141 17.45 -8.88 -21.11
C ILE A 141 17.51 -10.40 -21.11
N ALA A 142 16.64 -11.05 -21.87
CA ALA A 142 16.61 -12.51 -21.99
C ALA A 142 17.95 -13.06 -22.50
N ILE A 143 18.54 -12.43 -23.55
CA ILE A 143 19.84 -12.78 -24.10
C ILE A 143 20.94 -12.55 -23.04
N ALA A 144 20.96 -11.41 -22.35
CA ALA A 144 21.94 -11.09 -21.32
C ALA A 144 21.93 -12.11 -20.16
N ILE A 145 20.74 -12.48 -19.66
CA ILE A 145 20.61 -13.50 -18.60
C ILE A 145 21.11 -14.86 -19.09
N LYS A 146 20.74 -15.24 -20.31
CA LYS A 146 21.14 -16.53 -20.89
C LYS A 146 22.64 -16.61 -21.17
N ALA A 147 23.26 -15.51 -21.59
CA ALA A 147 24.68 -15.42 -21.85
C ALA A 147 25.51 -15.46 -20.55
N TYR A 148 24.98 -14.93 -19.43
CA TYR A 148 25.70 -14.85 -18.16
C TYR A 148 25.99 -16.23 -17.55
N ASP A 149 24.99 -17.09 -17.41
CA ASP A 149 25.15 -18.39 -16.72
C ASP A 149 24.41 -19.55 -17.39
N ARG A 150 23.85 -19.36 -18.59
CA ARG A 150 23.10 -20.33 -19.38
C ARG A 150 21.85 -20.91 -18.69
N GLY A 151 21.47 -20.39 -17.52
CA GLY A 151 20.33 -20.85 -16.74
C GLY A 151 18.97 -20.40 -17.32
N PRO A 152 17.86 -20.60 -16.58
CA PRO A 152 16.52 -20.15 -17.00
C PRO A 152 16.44 -18.61 -17.07
N ILE A 153 15.74 -18.10 -18.08
CA ILE A 153 15.55 -16.66 -18.28
C ILE A 153 14.52 -16.11 -17.28
N LEU A 154 13.43 -16.86 -17.09
CA LEU A 154 12.34 -16.47 -16.21
C LEU A 154 12.46 -17.15 -14.85
N TYR A 155 12.10 -16.42 -13.83
CA TYR A 155 11.83 -16.90 -12.50
C TYR A 155 10.32 -16.88 -12.26
N THR A 156 9.79 -17.93 -11.68
CA THR A 156 8.36 -18.03 -11.32
C THR A 156 8.21 -18.32 -9.84
N GLN A 157 7.21 -17.70 -9.22
CA GLN A 157 6.88 -17.90 -7.82
C GLN A 157 5.38 -17.85 -7.62
N GLU A 158 4.87 -18.67 -6.71
CA GLU A 158 3.46 -18.62 -6.33
C GLU A 158 3.16 -17.39 -5.48
N ARG A 159 2.07 -16.73 -5.84
CA ARG A 159 1.53 -15.53 -5.20
C ARG A 159 0.02 -15.64 -5.13
N LEU A 160 -0.58 -14.84 -4.23
CA LEU A 160 -2.02 -14.77 -4.10
C LEU A 160 -2.60 -13.64 -4.95
N THR A 161 -3.74 -13.90 -5.59
CA THR A 161 -4.56 -12.93 -6.31
C THR A 161 -5.97 -12.91 -5.72
N ARG A 162 -6.97 -12.45 -6.50
CA ARG A 162 -8.34 -12.32 -6.03
C ARG A 162 -8.88 -13.63 -5.43
N ASP A 163 -9.65 -13.48 -4.34
CA ASP A 163 -10.27 -14.56 -3.56
C ASP A 163 -9.24 -15.52 -2.95
N GLY A 164 -7.99 -15.07 -2.73
CA GLY A 164 -6.91 -15.89 -2.20
C GLY A 164 -6.39 -16.96 -3.16
N ARG A 165 -6.77 -16.90 -4.45
CA ARG A 165 -6.35 -17.88 -5.45
C ARG A 165 -4.84 -17.79 -5.70
N PRO A 166 -4.08 -18.90 -5.65
CA PRO A 166 -2.68 -18.90 -6.02
C PRO A 166 -2.50 -18.79 -7.54
N PHE A 167 -1.47 -18.07 -7.97
CA PHE A 167 -1.03 -17.98 -9.36
C PHE A 167 0.49 -17.87 -9.44
N LYS A 168 1.07 -18.18 -10.58
CA LYS A 168 2.52 -18.07 -10.84
C LYS A 168 2.84 -16.69 -11.42
N ILE A 169 3.51 -15.85 -10.63
CA ILE A 169 4.03 -14.58 -11.11
C ILE A 169 5.27 -14.81 -11.98
N TYR A 170 5.40 -14.08 -13.10
CA TYR A 170 6.56 -14.14 -13.98
C TYR A 170 7.47 -12.95 -13.74
N LYS A 171 8.77 -13.22 -13.59
CA LYS A 171 9.83 -12.21 -13.52
C LYS A 171 11.03 -12.64 -14.31
N PHE A 172 11.85 -11.69 -14.75
CA PHE A 172 13.19 -12.07 -15.18
C PHE A 172 14.03 -12.50 -13.97
N ARG A 173 14.84 -13.53 -14.18
CA ARG A 173 15.72 -14.02 -13.14
C ARG A 173 16.83 -13.00 -12.88
N SER A 174 16.84 -12.44 -11.69
CA SER A 174 17.82 -11.47 -11.21
C SER A 174 18.78 -12.03 -10.16
N MET A 175 18.53 -13.25 -9.69
CA MET A 175 19.36 -13.95 -8.70
C MET A 175 19.93 -15.25 -9.25
N THR A 176 20.96 -15.77 -8.59
CA THR A 176 21.54 -17.07 -8.90
C THR A 176 20.52 -18.19 -8.72
N THR A 177 20.71 -19.31 -9.44
CA THR A 177 19.77 -20.45 -9.40
C THR A 177 19.63 -21.10 -8.02
N ARG A 178 20.60 -20.91 -7.13
CA ARG A 178 20.61 -21.44 -5.75
C ARG A 178 20.14 -20.44 -4.70
N SER A 179 19.53 -19.33 -5.10
CA SER A 179 19.16 -18.23 -4.20
C SER A 179 18.11 -18.59 -3.13
N GLU A 180 17.32 -19.66 -3.35
CA GLU A 180 16.26 -20.11 -2.43
C GLU A 180 16.60 -21.41 -1.67
N ASP A 181 17.79 -21.99 -1.85
CA ASP A 181 18.22 -23.25 -1.17
C ASP A 181 18.17 -23.15 0.36
N LYS A 182 18.25 -21.92 0.90
CA LYS A 182 18.19 -21.62 2.36
C LYS A 182 16.83 -21.08 2.81
N GLY A 183 15.78 -21.27 2.01
CA GLY A 183 14.42 -20.80 2.31
C GLY A 183 14.12 -19.37 1.84
N ALA A 184 12.85 -18.96 1.99
CA ALA A 184 12.36 -17.66 1.59
C ALA A 184 12.89 -16.57 2.52
N ARG A 185 13.71 -15.65 1.99
CA ARG A 185 14.24 -14.49 2.73
C ARG A 185 13.95 -13.20 1.98
N LEU A 186 13.79 -12.12 2.72
CA LEU A 186 13.77 -10.77 2.13
C LEU A 186 15.15 -10.47 1.53
N CYS A 187 15.17 -9.66 0.49
CA CYS A 187 16.41 -9.27 -0.17
C CYS A 187 17.02 -8.07 0.56
N ALA A 188 18.27 -8.20 1.01
CA ALA A 188 19.04 -7.10 1.57
C ALA A 188 19.55 -6.14 0.47
N LYS A 189 20.02 -4.96 0.86
CA LYS A 189 20.51 -3.92 -0.08
C LYS A 189 21.67 -4.41 -0.94
N ASP A 190 22.60 -5.18 -0.37
CA ASP A 190 23.80 -5.74 -1.04
C ASP A 190 23.78 -7.28 -1.03
N ASP A 191 22.66 -7.87 -1.44
CA ASP A 191 22.47 -9.32 -1.40
C ASP A 191 23.36 -10.02 -2.43
N ALA A 192 24.33 -10.79 -1.96
CA ALA A 192 25.31 -11.55 -2.78
C ALA A 192 24.67 -12.56 -3.75
N ARG A 193 23.36 -12.84 -3.60
CA ARG A 193 22.62 -13.72 -4.51
C ARG A 193 22.23 -13.01 -5.82
N VAL A 194 22.29 -11.69 -5.87
CA VAL A 194 21.91 -10.91 -7.05
C VAL A 194 23.04 -10.97 -8.09
N THR A 195 22.69 -11.31 -9.33
CA THR A 195 23.66 -11.33 -10.43
C THR A 195 23.96 -9.89 -10.91
N PRO A 196 25.12 -9.63 -11.58
CA PRO A 196 25.40 -8.31 -12.15
C PRO A 196 24.32 -7.82 -13.11
N VAL A 197 23.81 -8.69 -13.99
CA VAL A 197 22.66 -8.40 -14.87
C VAL A 197 21.40 -8.13 -14.02
N GLY A 198 21.19 -8.96 -12.99
CA GLY A 198 20.08 -8.82 -12.04
C GLY A 198 20.07 -7.49 -11.34
N ASN A 199 21.24 -6.99 -10.91
CA ASN A 199 21.35 -5.70 -10.26
C ASN A 199 20.89 -4.55 -11.17
N ILE A 200 21.30 -4.56 -12.44
CA ILE A 200 20.89 -3.55 -13.42
C ILE A 200 19.36 -3.57 -13.61
N ILE A 201 18.80 -4.74 -13.91
CA ILE A 201 17.36 -4.84 -14.23
C ILE A 201 16.46 -4.57 -13.02
N ARG A 202 16.91 -4.85 -11.79
CA ARG A 202 16.17 -4.55 -10.54
C ARG A 202 16.16 -3.06 -10.24
N ASN A 203 17.28 -2.37 -10.44
CA ASN A 203 17.36 -0.93 -10.20
C ASN A 203 16.41 -0.11 -11.07
N ILE A 204 16.05 -0.63 -12.25
CA ILE A 204 15.09 -0.03 -13.18
C ILE A 204 13.76 -0.80 -13.23
N HIS A 205 13.56 -1.77 -12.33
CA HIS A 205 12.37 -2.63 -12.23
C HIS A 205 12.00 -3.40 -13.53
N PHE A 206 12.94 -3.57 -14.43
CA PHE A 206 12.73 -4.31 -15.69
C PHE A 206 12.61 -5.82 -15.45
N ASP A 207 13.03 -6.31 -14.29
CA ASP A 207 12.78 -7.68 -13.86
C ASP A 207 11.28 -8.00 -13.76
N GLU A 208 10.41 -7.02 -13.58
CA GLU A 208 8.96 -7.19 -13.46
C GLU A 208 8.20 -7.10 -14.80
N LEU A 209 8.87 -6.75 -15.94
CA LEU A 209 8.21 -6.67 -17.24
C LEU A 209 7.45 -7.93 -17.66
N PRO A 210 7.91 -9.18 -17.37
CA PRO A 210 7.14 -10.37 -17.71
C PRO A 210 5.78 -10.48 -17.02
N GLN A 211 5.52 -9.72 -15.96
CA GLN A 211 4.20 -9.68 -15.30
C GLN A 211 3.11 -9.12 -16.22
N LEU A 212 3.48 -8.39 -17.29
CA LEU A 212 2.51 -7.96 -18.32
C LEU A 212 1.77 -9.16 -18.94
N PHE A 213 2.41 -10.34 -19.03
CA PHE A 213 1.74 -11.56 -19.45
C PHE A 213 0.74 -12.07 -18.41
N ASN A 214 1.04 -11.94 -17.09
CA ASN A 214 0.08 -12.29 -16.04
C ASN A 214 -1.15 -11.36 -16.07
N ILE A 215 -0.96 -10.09 -16.47
CA ILE A 215 -2.08 -9.15 -16.64
C ILE A 215 -2.91 -9.55 -17.86
N LEU A 216 -2.25 -9.85 -18.98
CA LEU A 216 -2.91 -10.24 -20.21
C LEU A 216 -3.71 -11.55 -20.06
N THR A 217 -3.18 -12.55 -19.35
CA THR A 217 -3.90 -13.80 -19.02
C THR A 217 -5.02 -13.60 -17.99
N GLY A 218 -4.95 -12.55 -17.19
CA GLY A 218 -5.99 -12.17 -16.24
C GLY A 218 -5.77 -12.66 -14.82
N ASP A 219 -4.58 -13.16 -14.50
CA ASP A 219 -4.18 -13.49 -13.12
C ASP A 219 -3.91 -12.23 -12.29
N MET A 220 -3.42 -11.18 -12.94
CA MET A 220 -3.15 -9.88 -12.36
C MET A 220 -3.94 -8.75 -13.04
N SER A 221 -3.87 -7.58 -12.46
CA SER A 221 -4.29 -6.30 -13.01
C SER A 221 -3.09 -5.35 -13.10
N VAL A 222 -3.19 -4.30 -13.90
CA VAL A 222 -2.16 -3.24 -13.92
C VAL A 222 -2.10 -2.54 -12.56
N VAL A 223 -3.26 -2.20 -12.00
CA VAL A 223 -3.37 -1.53 -10.69
C VAL A 223 -4.11 -2.42 -9.71
N GLY A 224 -3.55 -2.61 -8.51
CA GLY A 224 -4.14 -3.41 -7.45
C GLY A 224 -3.17 -3.62 -6.28
N PRO A 225 -3.58 -4.30 -5.22
CA PRO A 225 -2.68 -4.68 -4.13
C PRO A 225 -1.50 -5.53 -4.62
N ARG A 226 -0.30 -5.26 -4.10
CA ARG A 226 0.90 -6.06 -4.47
C ARG A 226 0.71 -7.52 -4.08
N PRO A 227 0.97 -8.49 -4.98
CA PRO A 227 0.78 -9.90 -4.68
C PRO A 227 1.78 -10.40 -3.64
N GLU A 228 1.28 -11.02 -2.58
CA GLU A 228 2.11 -11.60 -1.51
C GLU A 228 2.30 -13.10 -1.69
N ARG A 229 3.38 -13.65 -1.12
CA ARG A 229 3.59 -15.10 -0.99
C ARG A 229 2.56 -15.66 -0.01
N GLN A 230 2.02 -16.85 -0.27
CA GLN A 230 1.04 -17.47 0.60
C GLN A 230 1.54 -17.56 2.05
N VAL A 231 2.75 -18.07 2.27
CA VAL A 231 3.35 -18.21 3.61
C VAL A 231 3.45 -16.86 4.36
N ILE A 232 3.77 -15.77 3.63
CA ILE A 232 3.86 -14.44 4.23
C ILE A 232 2.47 -13.89 4.54
N ALA A 233 1.51 -14.10 3.64
CA ALA A 233 0.13 -13.67 3.84
C ALA A 233 -0.51 -14.38 5.03
N GLU A 234 -0.29 -15.69 5.18
CA GLU A 234 -0.77 -16.49 6.32
C GLU A 234 -0.17 -15.97 7.63
N LYS A 235 1.16 -15.74 7.69
CA LYS A 235 1.82 -15.15 8.87
C LYS A 235 1.23 -13.78 9.24
N TYR A 236 0.89 -12.94 8.26
CA TYR A 236 0.25 -11.66 8.53
C TYR A 236 -1.20 -11.82 8.99
N MET A 237 -1.95 -12.78 8.45
CA MET A 237 -3.33 -13.07 8.86
C MET A 237 -3.44 -13.62 10.28
N GLU A 238 -2.41 -14.27 10.82
CA GLU A 238 -2.35 -14.67 12.23
C GLU A 238 -2.40 -13.46 13.18
N GLN A 239 -1.76 -12.35 12.80
CA GLN A 239 -1.70 -11.13 13.59
C GLN A 239 -2.78 -10.11 13.21
N ILE A 240 -3.16 -10.08 11.95
CA ILE A 240 -4.10 -9.14 11.34
C ILE A 240 -5.07 -9.94 10.46
N PRO A 241 -6.16 -10.51 11.02
CA PRO A 241 -7.10 -11.34 10.26
C PRO A 241 -7.66 -10.64 9.03
N GLU A 242 -7.83 -9.31 9.09
CA GLU A 242 -8.32 -8.48 8.00
C GLU A 242 -7.34 -8.40 6.82
N PHE A 243 -6.11 -8.90 6.95
CA PHE A 243 -5.13 -8.89 5.87
C PHE A 243 -5.63 -9.64 4.62
N ALA A 244 -6.55 -10.59 4.80
CA ALA A 244 -7.26 -11.27 3.72
C ALA A 244 -8.11 -10.32 2.84
N PHE A 245 -8.59 -9.19 3.38
CA PHE A 245 -9.49 -8.27 2.65
C PHE A 245 -8.86 -7.68 1.39
N ARG A 246 -7.54 -7.59 1.34
CA ARG A 246 -6.80 -7.13 0.16
C ARG A 246 -7.00 -8.01 -1.07
N THR A 247 -7.41 -9.27 -0.89
CA THR A 247 -7.68 -10.23 -1.98
C THR A 247 -9.08 -10.11 -2.57
N LYS A 248 -9.91 -9.15 -2.14
CA LYS A 248 -11.22 -8.86 -2.78
C LYS A 248 -11.09 -8.41 -4.24
N VAL A 249 -9.91 -7.97 -4.65
CA VAL A 249 -9.59 -7.59 -6.03
C VAL A 249 -8.36 -8.35 -6.52
N LYS A 250 -8.10 -8.30 -7.84
CA LYS A 250 -6.89 -8.90 -8.41
C LYS A 250 -5.63 -8.19 -7.90
N ALA A 251 -4.56 -8.96 -7.73
CA ALA A 251 -3.24 -8.42 -7.47
C ALA A 251 -2.78 -7.49 -8.60
N GLY A 252 -2.07 -6.42 -8.26
CA GLY A 252 -1.61 -5.41 -9.21
C GLY A 252 -0.11 -5.41 -9.44
N LEU A 253 0.30 -4.98 -10.64
CA LEU A 253 1.70 -4.66 -10.96
C LEU A 253 2.12 -3.40 -10.18
N THR A 254 1.27 -2.40 -10.16
CA THR A 254 1.35 -1.23 -9.27
C THR A 254 0.10 -1.10 -8.43
N GLY A 255 0.10 -0.20 -7.45
CA GLY A 255 -1.05 0.01 -6.58
C GLY A 255 -0.86 1.13 -5.58
N TYR A 256 -1.92 1.38 -4.82
CA TYR A 256 -1.96 2.49 -3.87
C TYR A 256 -0.83 2.41 -2.82
N ALA A 257 -0.60 1.22 -2.26
CA ALA A 257 0.47 1.00 -1.29
C ALA A 257 1.88 1.10 -1.91
N GLN A 258 2.05 0.75 -3.20
CA GLN A 258 3.33 0.90 -3.89
C GLN A 258 3.66 2.36 -4.23
N VAL A 259 2.63 3.17 -4.50
CA VAL A 259 2.79 4.58 -4.87
C VAL A 259 2.96 5.49 -3.64
N TRP A 260 2.21 5.24 -2.58
CA TRP A 260 2.19 6.09 -1.39
C TRP A 260 2.94 5.50 -0.20
N GLY A 261 3.13 4.19 -0.17
CA GLY A 261 3.91 3.51 0.85
C GLY A 261 5.39 3.85 0.75
N LYS A 262 6.05 3.80 1.88
CA LYS A 262 7.51 3.84 1.97
C LYS A 262 8.02 2.44 2.32
N TYR A 263 9.32 2.29 2.24
CA TYR A 263 10.00 1.04 2.55
C TYR A 263 9.65 0.49 3.96
N ASN A 264 9.60 1.37 4.96
CA ASN A 264 9.26 1.07 6.36
C ASN A 264 7.75 1.06 6.67
N THR A 265 6.88 1.02 5.66
CA THR A 265 5.42 0.96 5.87
C THR A 265 5.04 -0.39 6.45
N THR A 266 4.36 -0.38 7.60
CA THR A 266 3.93 -1.59 8.29
C THR A 266 2.93 -2.41 7.46
N PRO A 267 2.80 -3.74 7.68
CA PRO A 267 1.78 -4.56 7.03
C PRO A 267 0.36 -4.02 7.24
N TYR A 268 0.06 -3.50 8.43
CA TYR A 268 -1.23 -2.89 8.76
C TYR A 268 -1.49 -1.60 7.97
N ASP A 269 -0.49 -0.72 7.83
CA ASP A 269 -0.63 0.49 7.01
C ASP A 269 -0.75 0.16 5.51
N LYS A 270 -0.02 -0.87 5.01
CA LYS A 270 -0.19 -1.37 3.64
C LYS A 270 -1.62 -1.87 3.41
N LEU A 271 -2.16 -2.64 4.37
CA LEU A 271 -3.53 -3.11 4.32
C LEU A 271 -4.53 -1.95 4.25
N LYS A 272 -4.39 -0.92 5.09
CA LYS A 272 -5.24 0.28 5.04
C LYS A 272 -5.20 0.95 3.67
N MET A 273 -4.01 1.05 3.07
CA MET A 273 -3.84 1.61 1.72
C MET A 273 -4.52 0.75 0.65
N ASP A 274 -4.39 -0.58 0.75
CA ASP A 274 -5.03 -1.51 -0.18
C ASP A 274 -6.56 -1.47 -0.06
N ILE A 275 -7.12 -1.43 1.16
CA ILE A 275 -8.56 -1.28 1.38
C ILE A 275 -9.03 0.10 0.90
N THR A 276 -8.25 1.17 1.12
CA THR A 276 -8.58 2.50 0.60
C THR A 276 -8.71 2.48 -0.92
N TYR A 277 -7.85 1.76 -1.62
CA TYR A 277 -7.95 1.58 -3.06
C TYR A 277 -9.22 0.80 -3.45
N ILE A 278 -9.51 -0.30 -2.77
CA ILE A 278 -10.65 -1.18 -3.07
C ILE A 278 -11.97 -0.44 -2.91
N GLU A 279 -12.14 0.27 -1.79
CA GLU A 279 -13.39 0.97 -1.44
C GLU A 279 -13.60 2.26 -2.27
N ASN A 280 -12.52 2.92 -2.70
CA ASN A 280 -12.61 4.14 -3.51
C ASN A 280 -12.27 3.91 -4.98
N TYR A 281 -12.38 2.66 -5.46
CA TYR A 281 -12.02 2.35 -6.84
C TYR A 281 -12.77 3.23 -7.83
N SER A 282 -12.01 3.79 -8.77
CA SER A 282 -12.53 4.43 -9.96
C SER A 282 -11.51 4.33 -11.10
N PHE A 283 -11.99 4.40 -12.34
CA PHE A 283 -11.12 4.45 -13.51
C PHE A 283 -10.08 5.58 -13.41
N PHE A 284 -10.50 6.75 -12.94
CA PHE A 284 -9.60 7.89 -12.75
C PHE A 284 -8.55 7.67 -11.67
N LEU A 285 -8.88 6.90 -10.62
CA LEU A 285 -7.92 6.51 -9.60
C LEU A 285 -6.83 5.61 -10.18
N ASP A 286 -7.21 4.63 -11.00
CA ASP A 286 -6.25 3.77 -11.70
C ASP A 286 -5.32 4.59 -12.61
N LEU A 287 -5.88 5.48 -13.42
CA LEU A 287 -5.09 6.35 -14.30
C LEU A 287 -4.12 7.24 -13.50
N LYS A 288 -4.58 7.81 -12.39
CA LYS A 288 -3.74 8.59 -11.48
C LYS A 288 -2.59 7.77 -10.92
N LEU A 289 -2.87 6.56 -10.43
CA LEU A 289 -1.83 5.68 -9.87
C LEU A 289 -0.82 5.26 -10.93
N LEU A 290 -1.25 5.00 -12.16
CA LEU A 290 -0.35 4.72 -13.29
C LEU A 290 0.59 5.89 -13.58
N LEU A 291 0.05 7.10 -13.70
CA LEU A 291 0.87 8.30 -13.93
C LEU A 291 1.86 8.54 -12.78
N MET A 292 1.42 8.32 -11.54
CA MET A 292 2.30 8.44 -10.37
C MET A 292 3.37 7.35 -10.35
N THR A 293 3.07 6.14 -10.78
CA THR A 293 4.05 5.05 -10.90
C THR A 293 5.16 5.43 -11.88
N VAL A 294 4.79 5.95 -13.07
CA VAL A 294 5.77 6.45 -14.04
C VAL A 294 6.66 7.52 -13.43
N LYS A 295 6.08 8.47 -12.67
CA LYS A 295 6.86 9.50 -11.97
C LYS A 295 7.86 8.91 -10.97
N ILE A 296 7.46 7.88 -10.21
CA ILE A 296 8.32 7.23 -9.20
C ILE A 296 9.49 6.51 -9.85
N PHE A 297 9.32 5.90 -11.03
CA PHE A 297 10.42 5.27 -11.77
C PHE A 297 11.59 6.23 -12.07
N PHE A 298 11.30 7.52 -12.19
CA PHE A 298 12.32 8.55 -12.40
C PHE A 298 12.90 9.14 -11.10
N GLN A 299 12.42 8.73 -9.92
CA GLN A 299 12.91 9.17 -8.62
C GLN A 299 13.81 8.09 -7.99
N LYS A 300 15.11 8.37 -7.87
CA LYS A 300 16.14 7.42 -7.38
C LYS A 300 15.93 6.87 -5.96
N GLU A 301 15.10 7.51 -5.14
CA GLU A 301 14.97 7.21 -3.70
C GLU A 301 14.13 5.95 -3.37
N VAL A 302 13.51 5.31 -4.35
CA VAL A 302 12.53 4.22 -4.10
C VAL A 302 13.14 2.82 -4.19
N SER A 303 14.38 2.68 -4.66
CA SER A 303 15.03 1.39 -4.95
C SER A 303 15.90 0.83 -3.81
N GLU A 304 15.93 1.46 -2.65
CA GLU A 304 16.78 1.02 -1.54
C GLU A 304 16.19 -0.24 -0.85
N GLY A 305 17.02 -1.28 -0.69
CA GLY A 305 16.66 -2.55 -0.05
C GLY A 305 16.48 -2.46 1.48
N VAL A 306 16.09 -3.57 2.15
CA VAL A 306 15.86 -3.65 3.61
C VAL A 306 17.17 -3.42 4.37
N ASP A 307 17.13 -2.62 5.43
CA ASP A 307 18.25 -2.56 6.39
C ASP A 307 18.38 -3.92 7.09
N ASP A 308 19.64 -4.34 7.35
CA ASP A 308 19.98 -5.67 7.89
C ASP A 308 19.23 -6.05 9.20
N ASN A 309 18.78 -5.06 9.96
CA ASN A 309 18.02 -5.25 11.21
C ASN A 309 16.57 -5.75 10.98
N GLN A 310 16.03 -5.67 9.76
CA GLN A 310 14.66 -6.10 9.41
C GLN A 310 14.63 -7.45 8.65
N VAL A 311 15.79 -7.98 8.26
CA VAL A 311 15.90 -9.24 7.52
C VAL A 311 15.61 -10.46 8.40
N ASN A 312 15.76 -10.32 9.73
CA ASN A 312 15.67 -11.41 10.71
C ASN A 312 14.40 -11.35 11.60
N ALA A 313 13.44 -10.46 11.31
CA ALA A 313 12.20 -10.33 12.07
C ALA A 313 11.04 -11.13 11.48
#